data_b0e8e065cf422351f3d1ef0fe7f9266d
#
_entry.id   b0e8e065cf422351f3d1ef0fe7f9266d
#
_cell.length_a   1.000
_cell.length_b   1.000
_cell.length_c   1.000
_cell.angle_alpha   90.00
_cell.angle_beta   90.00
_cell.angle_gamma   90.00
#
_symmetry.space_group_name_H-M   'P 1'
#
loop_
_entity.id
_entity.type
_entity.pdbx_description
1 polymer ?
#
loop_
_entity_poly.entity_id
_entity_poly.type
_entity_poly.pdbx_seq_one_letter_code
_entity_poly.pdbx_strand_id
1 'polypeptide(L)'
;MPRAAYLQAFREQDALRAEADAASLGELQQLIAGLPYENTNFTSDEVVRLNKVSIRYGDRTILKELDWTVMRGQKWALSGENGAGKSTLLSLVCADNPQSYACDIRLFGRKRGTGESIWEIKKHIGYVSPEMHRAYLKNLPAIEIVASGLHDSIGLYKRPYAGQMAVCEWWMDIFGVAHLKDKPFLQLSSGEQRLALLARAFVKDPELLILDEPLHG
;
A
#
# COMPACT_ATOMS: atom_id res chain seq x y z
N MET A 1 13.02 27.99 34.62
CA MET A 1 11.88 27.07 34.84
C MET A 1 12.39 25.73 35.36
N PRO A 2 11.80 25.15 36.40
CA PRO A 2 12.25 23.86 36.91
C PRO A 2 11.99 22.77 35.85
N ARG A 3 12.96 21.87 35.69
CA ARG A 3 12.95 20.74 34.72
C ARG A 3 11.68 19.88 34.79
N ALA A 4 11.06 19.79 35.96
CA ALA A 4 9.82 19.06 36.19
C ALA A 4 8.60 19.68 35.45
N ALA A 5 8.48 21.01 35.44
CA ALA A 5 7.38 21.72 34.76
C ALA A 5 7.48 21.62 33.24
N TYR A 6 8.70 21.57 32.68
CA TYR A 6 8.91 21.37 31.25
C TYR A 6 8.52 19.94 30.81
N LEU A 7 8.88 18.93 31.60
CA LEU A 7 8.53 17.54 31.32
C LEU A 7 7.02 17.27 31.47
N GLN A 8 6.35 17.98 32.35
CA GLN A 8 4.89 17.85 32.50
C GLN A 8 4.17 18.50 31.32
N ALA A 9 4.57 19.71 30.90
CA ALA A 9 4.00 20.37 29.72
C ALA A 9 4.22 19.56 28.43
N PHE A 10 5.37 18.91 28.28
CA PHE A 10 5.66 18.06 27.14
C PHE A 10 4.76 16.82 27.11
N ARG A 11 4.55 16.16 28.27
CA ARG A 11 3.63 15.00 28.39
C ARG A 11 2.17 15.36 28.12
N GLU A 12 1.72 16.52 28.58
CA GLU A 12 0.37 17.02 28.30
C GLU A 12 0.17 17.31 26.81
N GLN A 13 1.18 17.85 26.14
CA GLN A 13 1.16 18.14 24.72
C GLN A 13 1.16 16.85 23.87
N ASP A 14 1.92 15.82 24.28
CA ASP A 14 1.92 14.52 23.63
C ASP A 14 0.58 13.77 23.85
N ALA A 15 -0.03 13.88 25.03
CA ALA A 15 -1.34 13.29 25.30
C ALA A 15 -2.44 13.93 24.45
N LEU A 16 -2.45 15.27 24.34
CA LEU A 16 -3.41 16.00 23.48
C LEU A 16 -3.24 15.67 21.99
N ARG A 17 -1.97 15.47 21.54
CA ARG A 17 -1.68 15.02 20.19
C ARG A 17 -2.21 13.61 19.95
N ALA A 18 -1.96 12.69 20.86
CA ALA A 18 -2.43 11.30 20.76
C ALA A 18 -3.98 11.20 20.74
N GLU A 19 -4.68 12.05 21.53
CA GLU A 19 -6.14 12.13 21.49
C GLU A 19 -6.66 12.73 20.17
N ALA A 20 -6.01 13.77 19.64
CA ALA A 20 -6.35 14.35 18.34
C ALA A 20 -6.12 13.37 17.20
N ASP A 21 -4.99 12.63 17.23
CA ASP A 21 -4.66 11.59 16.25
C ASP A 21 -5.67 10.42 16.31
N ALA A 22 -6.11 10.03 17.50
CA ALA A 22 -7.12 8.99 17.67
C ALA A 22 -8.50 9.42 17.16
N ALA A 23 -8.90 10.69 17.39
CA ALA A 23 -10.14 11.25 16.86
C ALA A 23 -10.11 11.32 15.33
N SER A 24 -9.01 11.78 14.74
CA SER A 24 -8.80 11.81 13.28
C SER A 24 -8.85 10.42 12.65
N LEU A 25 -8.27 9.41 13.32
CA LEU A 25 -8.34 8.00 12.88
C LEU A 25 -9.78 7.48 12.91
N GLY A 26 -10.58 7.85 13.92
CA GLY A 26 -11.98 7.47 14.01
C GLY A 26 -12.83 8.08 12.89
N GLU A 27 -12.62 9.35 12.58
CA GLU A 27 -13.27 10.04 11.47
C GLU A 27 -12.89 9.41 10.12
N LEU A 28 -11.62 9.05 9.93
CA LEU A 28 -11.17 8.36 8.73
C LEU A 28 -11.80 6.99 8.59
N GLN A 29 -11.84 6.19 9.65
CA GLN A 29 -12.47 4.88 9.62
C GLN A 29 -13.95 4.97 9.22
N GLN A 30 -14.66 6.02 9.67
CA GLN A 30 -16.03 6.27 9.25
C GLN A 30 -16.13 6.69 7.78
N LEU A 31 -15.21 7.54 7.30
CA LEU A 31 -15.12 7.94 5.89
C LEU A 31 -14.83 6.73 4.99
N ILE A 32 -13.87 5.89 5.37
CA ILE A 32 -13.52 4.67 4.63
C ILE A 32 -14.67 3.67 4.64
N ALA A 33 -15.34 3.49 5.79
CA ALA A 33 -16.50 2.59 5.91
C ALA A 33 -17.71 3.06 5.08
N GLY A 34 -17.83 4.37 4.83
CA GLY A 34 -18.86 4.96 3.96
C GLY A 34 -18.53 4.90 2.46
N LEU A 35 -17.31 4.50 2.10
CA LEU A 35 -16.97 4.32 0.69
C LEU A 35 -17.63 3.03 0.18
N PRO A 36 -18.23 3.03 -1.04
CA PRO A 36 -18.84 1.84 -1.61
C PRO A 36 -17.74 0.91 -2.17
N TYR A 37 -16.86 0.47 -1.28
CA TYR A 37 -16.07 -0.71 -1.57
C TYR A 37 -17.01 -1.91 -1.45
N GLU A 38 -17.07 -2.74 -2.47
CA GLU A 38 -17.47 -4.12 -2.26
C GLU A 38 -16.45 -4.72 -1.30
N ASN A 39 -16.73 -4.61 -0.01
CA ASN A 39 -16.01 -5.33 1.03
C ASN A 39 -16.17 -6.81 0.71
N THR A 40 -15.25 -7.35 -0.08
CA THR A 40 -15.02 -8.78 -0.08
C THR A 40 -14.43 -9.06 1.31
N ASN A 41 -15.30 -9.39 2.25
CA ASN A 41 -14.92 -9.73 3.62
C ASN A 41 -14.06 -10.98 3.58
N PHE A 42 -12.76 -10.81 3.35
CA PHE A 42 -11.80 -11.85 3.63
C PHE A 42 -11.64 -11.92 5.15
N THR A 43 -12.26 -12.91 5.75
CA THR A 43 -12.23 -13.14 7.19
C THR A 43 -11.01 -13.93 7.64
N SER A 44 -10.09 -14.24 6.71
CA SER A 44 -8.90 -15.04 7.01
C SER A 44 -7.85 -14.21 7.75
N ASP A 45 -7.33 -14.75 8.83
CA ASP A 45 -6.15 -14.20 9.50
C ASP A 45 -4.87 -14.41 8.70
N GLU A 46 -4.84 -15.40 7.79
CA GLU A 46 -3.75 -15.60 6.85
C GLU A 46 -3.89 -14.63 5.67
N VAL A 47 -2.98 -13.68 5.57
CA VAL A 47 -2.94 -12.70 4.47
C VAL A 47 -2.22 -13.27 3.25
N VAL A 48 -1.08 -13.93 3.49
CA VAL A 48 -0.29 -14.60 2.45
C VAL A 48 0.12 -15.98 2.96
N ARG A 49 -0.04 -17.00 2.11
CA ARG A 49 0.53 -18.33 2.35
C ARG A 49 1.13 -18.88 1.06
N LEU A 50 2.40 -19.21 1.14
CA LEU A 50 3.14 -19.96 0.13
C LEU A 50 3.50 -21.33 0.71
N ASN A 51 3.23 -22.40 -0.03
CA ASN A 51 3.52 -23.76 0.38
C ASN A 51 4.43 -24.41 -0.67
N LYS A 52 5.69 -24.66 -0.31
CA LYS A 52 6.74 -25.26 -1.15
C LYS A 52 6.85 -24.62 -2.55
N VAL A 53 6.74 -23.31 -2.60
CA VAL A 53 6.74 -22.56 -3.86
C VAL A 53 8.13 -22.55 -4.47
N SER A 54 8.22 -22.98 -5.74
CA SER A 54 9.45 -22.93 -6.51
C SER A 54 9.21 -22.16 -7.81
N ILE A 55 10.08 -21.21 -8.11
CA ILE A 55 10.00 -20.39 -9.33
C ILE A 55 11.30 -20.52 -10.11
N ARG A 56 11.15 -20.78 -11.41
CA ARG A 56 12.27 -20.96 -12.33
C ARG A 56 12.08 -20.09 -13.57
N TYR A 57 13.18 -19.54 -14.08
CA TYR A 57 13.25 -18.89 -15.37
C TYR A 57 14.37 -19.55 -16.18
N GLY A 58 14.00 -20.34 -17.19
CA GLY A 58 14.90 -21.23 -17.90
C GLY A 58 15.56 -22.21 -16.93
N ASP A 59 16.89 -22.27 -16.93
CA ASP A 59 17.67 -23.15 -16.06
C ASP A 59 17.92 -22.57 -14.67
N ARG A 60 17.59 -21.31 -14.46
CA ARG A 60 17.83 -20.61 -13.18
C ARG A 60 16.64 -20.77 -12.24
N THR A 61 16.86 -21.38 -11.09
CA THR A 61 15.91 -21.40 -9.97
C THR A 61 16.06 -20.12 -9.15
N ILE A 62 14.99 -19.36 -9.00
CA ILE A 62 14.96 -18.10 -8.23
C ILE A 62 14.43 -18.34 -6.83
N LEU A 63 13.34 -19.10 -6.70
CA LEU A 63 12.80 -19.54 -5.41
C LEU A 63 12.77 -21.06 -5.42
N LYS A 64 13.15 -21.68 -4.30
CA LYS A 64 13.20 -23.13 -4.16
C LYS A 64 12.49 -23.56 -2.90
N GLU A 65 11.39 -24.31 -3.06
CA GLU A 65 10.60 -24.93 -1.98
C GLU A 65 10.31 -23.97 -0.82
N LEU A 66 9.92 -22.72 -1.16
CA LEU A 66 9.68 -21.69 -0.17
C LEU A 66 8.34 -21.92 0.53
N ASP A 67 8.42 -22.09 1.85
CA ASP A 67 7.27 -22.03 2.76
C ASP A 67 7.28 -20.66 3.45
N TRP A 68 6.19 -19.92 3.34
CA TRP A 68 6.07 -18.61 3.97
C TRP A 68 4.62 -18.27 4.26
N THR A 69 4.37 -17.77 5.47
CA THR A 69 3.04 -17.35 5.90
C THR A 69 3.13 -15.96 6.53
N VAL A 70 2.25 -15.07 6.10
CA VAL A 70 2.07 -13.73 6.69
C VAL A 70 0.68 -13.68 7.30
N MET A 71 0.62 -13.39 8.58
CA MET A 71 -0.63 -13.21 9.32
C MET A 71 -1.00 -11.74 9.40
N ARG A 72 -2.28 -11.45 9.58
CA ARG A 72 -2.80 -10.10 9.80
C ARG A 72 -2.05 -9.41 10.96
N GLY A 73 -1.68 -8.15 10.76
CA GLY A 73 -0.95 -7.34 11.75
C GLY A 73 0.55 -7.60 11.83
N GLN A 74 1.08 -8.61 11.13
CA GLN A 74 2.52 -8.82 11.08
C GLN A 74 3.23 -7.80 10.19
N LYS A 75 4.47 -7.48 10.57
CA LYS A 75 5.39 -6.62 9.81
C LYS A 75 6.61 -7.45 9.43
N TRP A 76 6.91 -7.49 8.13
CA TRP A 76 8.02 -8.27 7.58
C TRP A 76 8.98 -7.36 6.82
N ALA A 77 10.27 -7.61 6.98
CA ALA A 77 11.32 -7.01 6.17
C ALA A 77 11.97 -8.09 5.30
N LEU A 78 11.95 -7.90 3.99
CA LEU A 78 12.64 -8.75 3.03
C LEU A 78 14.02 -8.15 2.73
N SER A 79 15.07 -8.84 3.13
CA SER A 79 16.44 -8.44 2.85
C SER A 79 17.17 -9.50 2.04
N GLY A 80 18.21 -9.10 1.33
CA GLY A 80 19.02 -9.97 0.49
C GLY A 80 19.74 -9.17 -0.61
N GLU A 81 20.72 -9.79 -1.22
CA GLU A 81 21.46 -9.20 -2.35
C GLU A 81 20.56 -8.96 -3.57
N ASN A 82 21.04 -8.15 -4.50
CA ASN A 82 20.35 -7.97 -5.77
C ASN A 82 20.31 -9.30 -6.54
N GLY A 83 19.13 -9.65 -7.03
CA GLY A 83 18.90 -10.95 -7.68
C GLY A 83 18.56 -12.10 -6.73
N ALA A 84 18.45 -11.86 -5.42
CA ALA A 84 18.01 -12.88 -4.44
C ALA A 84 16.54 -13.31 -4.55
N GLY A 85 15.79 -12.79 -5.53
CA GLY A 85 14.40 -13.17 -5.76
C GLY A 85 13.35 -12.34 -5.01
N LYS A 86 13.74 -11.24 -4.36
CA LYS A 86 12.80 -10.35 -3.63
C LYS A 86 11.66 -9.87 -4.53
N SER A 87 11.96 -9.27 -5.68
CA SER A 87 10.95 -8.79 -6.63
C SER A 87 10.10 -9.94 -7.19
N THR A 88 10.68 -11.14 -7.40
CA THR A 88 9.93 -12.33 -7.80
C THR A 88 8.94 -12.74 -6.72
N LEU A 89 9.36 -12.75 -5.46
CA LEU A 89 8.47 -13.05 -4.33
C LEU A 89 7.33 -12.02 -4.23
N LEU A 90 7.65 -10.73 -4.33
CA LEU A 90 6.64 -9.67 -4.29
C LEU A 90 5.67 -9.78 -5.49
N SER A 91 6.14 -10.11 -6.68
CA SER A 91 5.27 -10.31 -7.85
C SER A 91 4.30 -11.48 -7.70
N LEU A 92 4.67 -12.53 -6.96
CA LEU A 92 3.75 -13.62 -6.61
C LEU A 92 2.64 -13.15 -5.67
N VAL A 93 2.99 -12.35 -4.67
CA VAL A 93 2.04 -11.81 -3.69
C VAL A 93 1.12 -10.75 -4.33
N CYS A 94 1.65 -9.91 -5.23
CA CYS A 94 0.86 -8.94 -5.99
C CYS A 94 -0.01 -9.57 -7.09
N ALA A 95 0.04 -10.89 -7.25
CA ALA A 95 -0.65 -11.63 -8.29
C ALA A 95 -0.23 -11.26 -9.73
N ASP A 96 0.94 -10.62 -9.90
CA ASP A 96 1.46 -10.18 -11.19
C ASP A 96 2.31 -11.26 -11.90
N ASN A 97 2.71 -12.31 -11.19
CA ASN A 97 3.52 -13.39 -11.73
C ASN A 97 2.66 -14.53 -12.28
N PRO A 98 2.70 -14.84 -13.59
CA PRO A 98 1.91 -15.91 -14.17
C PRO A 98 2.17 -17.30 -13.57
N GLN A 99 3.39 -17.56 -13.07
CA GLN A 99 3.71 -18.83 -12.43
C GLN A 99 2.98 -19.04 -11.09
N SER A 100 2.35 -17.98 -10.55
CA SER A 100 1.53 -18.08 -9.33
C SER A 100 0.38 -19.08 -9.45
N TYR A 101 -0.16 -19.26 -10.66
CA TYR A 101 -1.25 -20.23 -10.92
C TYR A 101 -0.81 -21.70 -10.85
N ALA A 102 0.47 -21.97 -11.07
CA ALA A 102 1.04 -23.31 -10.98
C ALA A 102 1.54 -23.68 -9.58
N CYS A 103 1.51 -22.73 -8.66
CA CYS A 103 2.02 -22.86 -7.30
C CYS A 103 0.88 -22.99 -6.28
N ASP A 104 1.18 -23.54 -5.10
CA ASP A 104 0.25 -23.52 -3.97
C ASP A 104 0.41 -22.21 -3.19
N ILE A 105 -0.28 -21.19 -3.69
CA ILE A 105 -0.30 -19.85 -3.13
C ILE A 105 -1.73 -19.52 -2.70
N ARG A 106 -1.88 -19.00 -1.49
CA ARG A 106 -3.13 -18.46 -0.99
C ARG A 106 -2.91 -16.98 -0.64
N LEU A 107 -3.83 -16.15 -1.08
CA LEU A 107 -3.88 -14.73 -0.76
C LEU A 107 -5.23 -14.44 -0.11
N PHE A 108 -5.20 -13.83 1.05
CA PHE A 108 -6.40 -13.51 1.83
C PHE A 108 -7.30 -14.75 2.05
N GLY A 109 -6.67 -15.91 2.35
CA GLY A 109 -7.35 -17.18 2.59
C GLY A 109 -7.83 -17.93 1.33
N ARG A 110 -7.77 -17.32 0.12
CA ARG A 110 -8.20 -17.96 -1.15
C ARG A 110 -7.01 -18.47 -1.94
N LYS A 111 -7.12 -19.68 -2.46
CA LYS A 111 -6.10 -20.28 -3.33
C LYS A 111 -6.10 -19.60 -4.69
N ARG A 112 -4.91 -19.30 -5.24
CA ARG A 112 -4.76 -18.75 -6.58
C ARG A 112 -5.28 -19.72 -7.64
N GLY A 113 -6.00 -19.19 -8.64
CA GLY A 113 -6.56 -19.99 -9.74
C GLY A 113 -7.88 -20.66 -9.42
N THR A 114 -8.60 -20.26 -8.37
CA THR A 114 -9.93 -20.79 -8.03
C THR A 114 -11.10 -19.92 -8.48
N GLY A 115 -10.85 -19.01 -9.44
CA GLY A 115 -11.87 -18.16 -10.05
C GLY A 115 -11.84 -16.69 -9.61
N GLU A 116 -10.90 -16.32 -8.74
CA GLU A 116 -10.67 -14.93 -8.37
C GLU A 116 -10.02 -14.14 -9.50
N SER A 117 -10.40 -12.90 -9.67
CA SER A 117 -9.72 -11.99 -10.60
C SER A 117 -8.49 -11.33 -9.93
N ILE A 118 -7.51 -10.96 -10.76
CA ILE A 118 -6.36 -10.17 -10.28
C ILE A 118 -6.82 -8.87 -9.63
N TRP A 119 -7.86 -8.25 -10.15
CA TRP A 119 -8.41 -7.00 -9.64
C TRP A 119 -9.03 -7.15 -8.25
N GLU A 120 -9.68 -8.28 -7.96
CA GLU A 120 -10.19 -8.57 -6.61
C GLU A 120 -9.05 -8.66 -5.61
N ILE A 121 -7.94 -9.30 -5.95
CA ILE A 121 -6.76 -9.39 -5.09
C ILE A 121 -6.12 -8.02 -4.90
N LYS A 122 -5.93 -7.27 -5.98
CA LYS A 122 -5.28 -5.95 -5.93
C LYS A 122 -6.04 -4.92 -5.10
N LYS A 123 -7.36 -5.05 -4.97
CA LYS A 123 -8.15 -4.20 -4.07
C LYS A 123 -7.63 -4.25 -2.61
N HIS A 124 -7.09 -5.38 -2.18
CA HIS A 124 -6.60 -5.61 -0.81
C HIS A 124 -5.12 -5.26 -0.62
N ILE A 125 -4.40 -4.89 -1.68
CA ILE A 125 -2.96 -4.67 -1.66
C ILE A 125 -2.63 -3.21 -1.99
N GLY A 126 -2.06 -2.48 -1.04
CA GLY A 126 -1.36 -1.22 -1.32
C GLY A 126 0.07 -1.53 -1.76
N TYR A 127 0.48 -1.01 -2.91
CA TYR A 127 1.80 -1.30 -3.48
C TYR A 127 2.52 -0.03 -3.89
N VAL A 128 3.77 0.09 -3.47
CA VAL A 128 4.70 1.16 -3.88
C VAL A 128 6.00 0.51 -4.31
N SER A 129 6.48 0.86 -5.51
CA SER A 129 7.76 0.42 -6.03
C SER A 129 8.43 1.49 -6.91
N PRO A 130 9.75 1.38 -7.15
CA PRO A 130 10.44 2.25 -8.08
C PRO A 130 9.88 2.17 -9.51
N GLU A 131 9.40 1.00 -9.95
CA GLU A 131 8.77 0.80 -11.26
C GLU A 131 7.47 1.60 -11.35
N MET A 132 6.65 1.58 -10.30
CA MET A 132 5.42 2.37 -10.23
C MET A 132 5.72 3.86 -10.33
N HIS A 133 6.73 4.35 -9.65
CA HIS A 133 7.16 5.75 -9.73
C HIS A 133 7.49 6.15 -11.18
N ARG A 134 8.26 5.32 -11.88
CA ARG A 134 8.62 5.54 -13.29
C ARG A 134 7.48 5.43 -14.29
N ALA A 135 6.40 4.74 -13.91
CA ALA A 135 5.24 4.54 -14.78
C ALA A 135 4.33 5.78 -14.90
N TYR A 136 4.45 6.74 -13.96
CA TYR A 136 3.68 7.98 -14.03
C TYR A 136 4.36 9.00 -14.94
N LEU A 137 4.05 8.91 -16.25
CA LEU A 137 4.59 9.81 -17.28
C LEU A 137 3.65 10.98 -17.59
N LYS A 138 2.40 10.92 -17.16
CA LYS A 138 1.42 11.99 -17.39
C LYS A 138 1.55 13.06 -16.32
N ASN A 139 1.52 14.32 -16.77
CA ASN A 139 1.59 15.47 -15.87
C ASN A 139 0.22 15.80 -15.27
N LEU A 140 -0.29 14.90 -14.42
CA LEU A 140 -1.56 15.05 -13.70
C LEU A 140 -1.31 15.75 -12.36
N PRO A 141 -2.31 16.44 -11.79
CA PRO A 141 -2.26 16.94 -10.42
C PRO A 141 -1.96 15.80 -9.42
N ALA A 142 -1.20 16.10 -8.35
CA ALA A 142 -0.82 15.10 -7.35
C ALA A 142 -2.04 14.39 -6.74
N ILE A 143 -3.15 15.11 -6.50
CA ILE A 143 -4.38 14.53 -5.97
C ILE A 143 -4.99 13.48 -6.92
N GLU A 144 -4.87 13.65 -8.23
CA GLU A 144 -5.36 12.66 -9.20
C GLU A 144 -4.49 11.41 -9.23
N ILE A 145 -3.19 11.56 -8.98
CA ILE A 145 -2.29 10.41 -8.80
C ILE A 145 -2.70 9.63 -7.55
N VAL A 146 -2.95 10.30 -6.43
CA VAL A 146 -3.43 9.67 -5.19
C VAL A 146 -4.77 8.97 -5.44
N ALA A 147 -5.73 9.64 -6.06
CA ALA A 147 -7.05 9.10 -6.36
C ALA A 147 -7.03 7.89 -7.31
N SER A 148 -6.01 7.77 -8.17
CA SER A 148 -5.83 6.59 -9.04
C SER A 148 -5.63 5.30 -8.24
N GLY A 149 -5.20 5.40 -6.98
CA GLY A 149 -5.07 4.28 -6.05
C GLY A 149 -6.37 3.59 -5.70
N LEU A 150 -7.50 4.31 -5.77
CA LEU A 150 -8.83 3.75 -5.53
C LEU A 150 -9.19 2.63 -6.53
N HIS A 151 -8.59 2.65 -7.72
CA HIS A 151 -8.86 1.71 -8.80
C HIS A 151 -7.61 0.95 -9.27
N ASP A 152 -6.48 1.06 -8.55
CA ASP A 152 -5.18 0.49 -8.94
C ASP A 152 -4.74 0.78 -10.37
N SER A 153 -5.13 1.93 -10.90
CA SER A 153 -4.80 2.34 -12.27
C SER A 153 -3.59 3.29 -12.29
N ILE A 154 -2.88 3.31 -13.41
CA ILE A 154 -1.89 4.35 -13.72
C ILE A 154 -2.61 5.48 -14.42
N GLY A 155 -2.99 6.51 -13.65
CA GLY A 155 -3.83 7.61 -14.09
C GLY A 155 -5.31 7.44 -13.74
N LEU A 156 -6.06 8.53 -13.83
CA LEU A 156 -7.45 8.60 -13.41
C LEU A 156 -8.37 8.36 -14.61
N TYR A 157 -9.02 7.19 -14.66
CA TYR A 157 -9.98 6.82 -15.71
C TYR A 157 -11.44 7.07 -15.31
N LYS A 158 -11.70 7.16 -14.01
CA LYS A 158 -13.02 7.43 -13.45
C LYS A 158 -12.91 8.56 -12.45
N ARG A 159 -13.76 9.57 -12.58
CA ARG A 159 -13.76 10.71 -11.67
C ARG A 159 -14.22 10.26 -10.28
N PRO A 160 -13.42 10.48 -9.22
CA PRO A 160 -13.85 10.20 -7.86
C PRO A 160 -14.99 11.13 -7.45
N TYR A 161 -15.91 10.64 -6.64
CA TYR A 161 -16.91 11.50 -6.02
C TYR A 161 -16.33 12.24 -4.79
N ALA A 162 -17.08 13.23 -4.27
CA ALA A 162 -16.56 14.15 -3.24
C ALA A 162 -16.01 13.44 -1.99
N GLY A 163 -16.65 12.36 -1.52
CA GLY A 163 -16.18 11.58 -0.37
C GLY A 163 -14.84 10.88 -0.63
N GLN A 164 -14.65 10.34 -1.84
CA GLN A 164 -13.37 9.73 -2.24
C GLN A 164 -12.25 10.76 -2.32
N MET A 165 -12.56 11.96 -2.84
CA MET A 165 -11.59 13.05 -2.88
C MET A 165 -11.19 13.50 -1.47
N ALA A 166 -12.13 13.59 -0.53
CA ALA A 166 -11.84 13.92 0.87
C ALA A 166 -10.87 12.91 1.51
N VAL A 167 -11.04 11.61 1.25
CA VAL A 167 -10.10 10.57 1.71
C VAL A 167 -8.71 10.76 1.08
N CYS A 168 -8.64 11.09 -0.21
CA CYS A 168 -7.36 11.36 -0.87
C CYS A 168 -6.66 12.58 -0.25
N GLU A 169 -7.38 13.68 -0.01
CA GLU A 169 -6.83 14.88 0.63
C GLU A 169 -6.37 14.57 2.05
N TRP A 170 -7.12 13.79 2.81
CA TRP A 170 -6.77 13.40 4.16
C TRP A 170 -5.46 12.57 4.19
N TRP A 171 -5.30 11.59 3.29
CA TRP A 171 -4.04 10.83 3.21
C TRP A 171 -2.88 11.72 2.77
N MET A 172 -3.10 12.69 1.88
CA MET A 172 -2.08 13.67 1.53
C MET A 172 -1.68 14.55 2.71
N ASP A 173 -2.63 14.87 3.59
CA ASP A 173 -2.36 15.63 4.82
C ASP A 173 -1.53 14.81 5.81
N ILE A 174 -1.89 13.56 6.06
CA ILE A 174 -1.12 12.63 6.90
C ILE A 174 0.35 12.53 6.45
N PHE A 175 0.60 12.51 5.13
CA PHE A 175 1.96 12.48 4.57
C PHE A 175 2.58 13.88 4.40
N GLY A 176 1.91 14.95 4.83
CA GLY A 176 2.42 16.33 4.79
C GLY A 176 2.51 16.94 3.41
N VAL A 177 1.79 16.40 2.40
CA VAL A 177 1.82 16.84 0.99
C VAL A 177 0.49 17.42 0.50
N ALA A 178 -0.47 17.70 1.38
CA ALA A 178 -1.78 18.26 1.01
C ALA A 178 -1.67 19.59 0.28
N HIS A 179 -0.70 20.44 0.63
CA HIS A 179 -0.42 21.72 -0.01
C HIS A 179 0.04 21.60 -1.47
N LEU A 180 0.35 20.39 -1.92
CA LEU A 180 0.82 20.08 -3.27
C LEU A 180 -0.28 19.47 -4.15
N LYS A 181 -1.51 19.33 -3.65
CA LYS A 181 -2.58 18.57 -4.29
C LYS A 181 -2.86 18.96 -5.74
N ASP A 182 -2.80 20.26 -6.03
CA ASP A 182 -3.09 20.81 -7.36
C ASP A 182 -1.84 20.96 -8.24
N LYS A 183 -0.65 20.70 -7.68
CA LYS A 183 0.59 20.77 -8.45
C LYS A 183 0.72 19.55 -9.37
N PRO A 184 1.25 19.76 -10.59
CA PRO A 184 1.57 18.66 -11.49
C PRO A 184 2.58 17.70 -10.85
N PHE A 185 2.27 16.41 -10.84
CA PHE A 185 3.08 15.39 -10.16
C PHE A 185 4.55 15.38 -10.59
N LEU A 186 4.82 15.56 -11.90
CA LEU A 186 6.17 15.58 -12.43
C LEU A 186 6.99 16.83 -12.06
N GLN A 187 6.35 17.85 -11.49
CA GLN A 187 7.02 19.06 -10.97
C GLN A 187 7.34 18.97 -9.48
N LEU A 188 6.88 17.91 -8.82
CA LEU A 188 7.21 17.63 -7.44
C LEU A 188 8.66 17.11 -7.34
N SER A 189 9.32 17.39 -6.21
CA SER A 189 10.59 16.74 -5.90
C SER A 189 10.40 15.22 -5.80
N SER A 190 11.47 14.46 -5.98
CA SER A 190 11.43 12.99 -5.89
C SER A 190 10.89 12.50 -4.52
N GLY A 191 11.20 13.22 -3.43
CA GLY A 191 10.65 12.93 -2.11
C GLY A 191 9.13 13.18 -2.02
N GLU A 192 8.65 14.32 -2.52
CA GLU A 192 7.23 14.66 -2.55
C GLU A 192 6.42 13.69 -3.44
N GLN A 193 6.98 13.29 -4.58
CA GLN A 193 6.37 12.29 -5.44
C GLN A 193 6.19 10.95 -4.72
N ARG A 194 7.18 10.53 -3.92
CA ARG A 194 7.09 9.30 -3.12
C ARG A 194 6.04 9.38 -2.03
N LEU A 195 5.95 10.50 -1.33
CA LEU A 195 4.91 10.72 -0.32
C LEU A 195 3.51 10.68 -0.96
N ALA A 196 3.33 11.27 -2.14
CA ALA A 196 2.09 11.16 -2.89
C ALA A 196 1.78 9.70 -3.31
N LEU A 197 2.79 8.92 -3.71
CA LEU A 197 2.61 7.50 -4.03
C LEU A 197 2.33 6.64 -2.80
N LEU A 198 2.88 7.01 -1.64
CA LEU A 198 2.48 6.40 -0.36
C LEU A 198 1.02 6.69 -0.07
N ALA A 199 0.58 7.96 -0.11
CA ALA A 199 -0.82 8.32 0.04
C ALA A 199 -1.72 7.51 -0.90
N ARG A 200 -1.32 7.38 -2.18
CA ARG A 200 -2.00 6.55 -3.18
C ARG A 200 -2.17 5.09 -2.75
N ALA A 201 -1.16 4.50 -2.12
CA ALA A 201 -1.24 3.10 -1.67
C ALA A 201 -2.22 2.90 -0.51
N PHE A 202 -2.44 3.95 0.29
CA PHE A 202 -3.29 3.90 1.47
C PHE A 202 -4.77 4.24 1.21
N VAL A 203 -5.10 4.97 0.12
CA VAL A 203 -6.47 5.51 -0.10
C VAL A 203 -7.59 4.47 -0.15
N LYS A 204 -7.27 3.21 -0.38
CA LYS A 204 -8.23 2.10 -0.43
C LYS A 204 -8.26 1.25 0.83
N ASP A 205 -7.57 1.66 1.90
CA ASP A 205 -7.43 0.93 3.16
C ASP A 205 -6.99 -0.55 2.94
N PRO A 206 -5.81 -0.78 2.38
CA PRO A 206 -5.38 -2.11 2.00
C PRO A 206 -5.11 -3.00 3.22
N GLU A 207 -5.49 -4.27 3.16
CA GLU A 207 -5.16 -5.26 4.20
C GLU A 207 -3.69 -5.66 4.19
N LEU A 208 -3.02 -5.52 3.05
CA LEU A 208 -1.59 -5.77 2.86
C LEU A 208 -0.93 -4.57 2.20
N LEU A 209 0.08 -4.01 2.86
CA LEU A 209 0.92 -2.96 2.30
C LEU A 209 2.28 -3.53 1.91
N ILE A 210 2.66 -3.35 0.67
CA ILE A 210 3.96 -3.77 0.12
C ILE A 210 4.74 -2.52 -0.28
N LEU A 211 5.90 -2.34 0.35
CA LEU A 211 6.81 -1.23 0.10
C LEU A 211 8.11 -1.80 -0.45
N ASP A 212 8.32 -1.66 -1.74
CA ASP A 212 9.56 -2.07 -2.42
C ASP A 212 10.44 -0.84 -2.61
N GLU A 213 11.54 -0.77 -1.87
CA GLU A 213 12.50 0.35 -1.85
C GLU A 213 11.84 1.74 -1.76
N PRO A 214 10.93 1.97 -0.81
CA PRO A 214 10.09 3.19 -0.81
C PRO A 214 10.88 4.48 -0.58
N LEU A 215 12.13 4.39 -0.09
CA LEU A 215 12.95 5.54 0.29
C LEU A 215 14.24 5.67 -0.55
N HIS A 216 14.50 4.78 -1.51
CA HIS A 216 15.69 4.87 -2.37
C HIS A 216 15.50 5.84 -3.53
N GLY A 217 16.46 6.77 -3.70
CA GLY A 217 16.59 7.72 -4.79
C GLY A 217 17.50 8.86 -4.45
#